data_b903659f95b58216b3000509d9421386
#
_entry.id   b903659f95b58216b3000509d9421386
#
_cell.length_a   1.000
_cell.length_b   1.000
_cell.length_c   1.000
_cell.angle_alpha   90.00
_cell.angle_beta   90.00
_cell.angle_gamma   90.00
#
_symmetry.space_group_name_H-M   'P 1'
#
loop_
_entity.id
_entity.type
_entity.pdbx_description
1 polymer ?
#
loop_
_entity_poly.entity_id
_entity_poly.type
_entity_poly.pdbx_seq_one_letter_code
_entity_poly.pdbx_strand_id
1 'polypeptide(L)'
;DYNGSINDLKVYEAMESETLPNDSAAIDSVNKKASAIKKPYEELLYHIGDLQAFSFDRLDTGIVYFKRILERDSTSKFYPKALFTLSIIYEQIGDTIESVKYKKLLQSDFPLSDYTTHLFKGDNKAKKMRNIDLIFSNAESLWSTNKQSSMNEFKKVIKTDSLSEVSAAAAYFLGYQYDYTFIKLDSALKYYQWLDD
;
A
#
# COMPACT_ATOMS: atom_id res chain seq x y z
N ASP A 1 20.68 -2.74 -16.66
CA ASP A 1 22.01 -3.23 -16.33
C ASP A 1 22.54 -2.51 -15.10
N TYR A 2 22.83 -3.27 -14.04
CA TYR A 2 23.30 -2.76 -12.74
C TYR A 2 24.62 -2.00 -12.86
N ASN A 3 25.60 -2.57 -13.57
CA ASN A 3 26.92 -1.95 -13.74
C ASN A 3 26.84 -0.65 -14.53
N GLY A 4 25.98 -0.56 -15.52
CA GLY A 4 25.69 0.67 -16.24
C GLY A 4 25.15 1.76 -15.32
N SER A 5 24.14 1.43 -14.50
CA SER A 5 23.53 2.37 -13.55
C SER A 5 24.53 2.85 -12.47
N ILE A 6 25.41 1.97 -11.98
CA ILE A 6 26.48 2.36 -11.04
C ILE A 6 27.48 3.30 -11.70
N ASN A 7 27.89 3.04 -12.94
CA ASN A 7 28.81 3.92 -13.65
C ASN A 7 28.20 5.30 -13.91
N ASP A 8 26.93 5.35 -14.32
CA ASP A 8 26.21 6.60 -14.51
C ASP A 8 26.08 7.39 -13.20
N LEU A 9 25.79 6.71 -12.08
CA LEU A 9 25.71 7.33 -10.76
C LEU A 9 27.07 7.94 -10.34
N LYS A 10 28.18 7.22 -10.56
CA LYS A 10 29.54 7.74 -10.27
C LYS A 10 29.87 8.99 -11.08
N VAL A 11 29.37 9.09 -12.32
CA VAL A 11 29.55 10.31 -13.13
C VAL A 11 28.81 11.49 -12.51
N TYR A 12 27.59 11.32 -12.05
CA TYR A 12 26.85 12.38 -11.33
C TYR A 12 27.55 12.78 -10.03
N GLU A 13 27.99 11.81 -9.24
CA GLU A 13 28.71 12.07 -7.98
C GLU A 13 30.03 12.80 -8.20
N ALA A 14 30.74 12.47 -9.28
CA ALA A 14 31.97 13.19 -9.65
C ALA A 14 31.72 14.63 -10.08
N MET A 15 30.55 14.93 -10.69
CA MET A 15 30.18 16.31 -11.04
C MET A 15 29.80 17.15 -9.81
N GLU A 16 29.23 16.55 -8.79
CA GLU A 16 28.81 17.24 -7.56
C GLU A 16 29.91 17.36 -6.53
N SER A 17 30.95 16.50 -6.61
CA SER A 17 32.09 16.59 -5.73
C SER A 17 32.97 17.78 -6.16
N GLU A 18 33.31 18.67 -5.21
CA GLU A 18 34.28 19.75 -5.41
C GLU A 18 35.69 19.23 -5.79
N THR A 19 35.87 17.93 -5.87
CA THR A 19 37.09 17.22 -6.25
C THR A 19 37.18 16.94 -7.75
N LEU A 20 36.61 17.81 -8.60
CA LEU A 20 36.86 17.76 -10.03
C LEU A 20 38.37 17.91 -10.25
N PRO A 21 38.99 17.04 -11.07
CA PRO A 21 40.38 17.18 -11.41
C PRO A 21 40.64 18.59 -11.94
N ASN A 22 41.74 19.24 -11.52
CA ASN A 22 42.12 20.57 -12.03
C ASN A 22 42.53 20.56 -13.53
N ASP A 23 42.34 19.43 -14.20
CA ASP A 23 42.67 19.23 -15.60
C ASP A 23 41.43 19.45 -16.47
N SER A 24 41.49 20.43 -17.35
CA SER A 24 40.42 20.79 -18.30
C SER A 24 39.96 19.60 -19.14
N ALA A 25 40.88 18.74 -19.58
CA ALA A 25 40.54 17.57 -20.40
C ALA A 25 39.75 16.51 -19.60
N ALA A 26 40.02 16.37 -18.30
CA ALA A 26 39.30 15.48 -17.43
C ALA A 26 37.87 16.01 -17.14
N ILE A 27 37.73 17.34 -16.95
CA ILE A 27 36.44 18.01 -16.79
C ILE A 27 35.57 17.83 -18.05
N ASP A 28 36.12 18.05 -19.23
CA ASP A 28 35.39 17.86 -20.50
C ASP A 28 34.97 16.41 -20.72
N SER A 29 35.80 15.46 -20.29
CA SER A 29 35.44 14.02 -20.35
C SER A 29 34.28 13.68 -19.43
N VAL A 30 34.21 14.21 -18.20
CA VAL A 30 33.10 14.02 -17.24
C VAL A 30 31.82 14.67 -17.78
N ASN A 31 31.89 15.90 -18.23
CA ASN A 31 30.78 16.64 -18.80
C ASN A 31 30.17 15.92 -20.03
N LYS A 32 31.03 15.38 -20.90
CA LYS A 32 30.58 14.58 -22.07
C LYS A 32 29.91 13.29 -21.65
N LYS A 33 30.41 12.61 -20.64
CA LYS A 33 29.75 11.40 -20.07
C LYS A 33 28.42 11.74 -19.42
N ALA A 34 28.37 12.82 -18.64
CA ALA A 34 27.14 13.26 -17.99
C ALA A 34 26.05 13.63 -19.00
N SER A 35 26.40 14.32 -20.10
CA SER A 35 25.44 14.66 -21.16
C SER A 35 24.90 13.44 -21.92
N ALA A 36 25.56 12.30 -21.83
CA ALA A 36 25.11 11.03 -22.39
C ALA A 36 24.16 10.23 -21.47
N ILE A 37 24.11 10.58 -20.20
CA ILE A 37 23.22 9.91 -19.22
C ILE A 37 21.78 10.37 -19.44
N LYS A 38 20.91 9.42 -19.75
CA LYS A 38 19.49 9.69 -20.04
C LYS A 38 18.59 9.66 -18.79
N LYS A 39 19.08 9.07 -17.71
CA LYS A 39 18.29 8.87 -16.48
C LYS A 39 18.62 9.93 -15.45
N PRO A 40 17.60 10.55 -14.80
CA PRO A 40 17.83 11.41 -13.64
C PRO A 40 18.57 10.67 -12.51
N TYR A 41 19.27 11.42 -11.69
CA TYR A 41 20.05 10.88 -10.57
C TYR A 41 19.17 10.04 -9.60
N GLU A 42 18.01 10.54 -9.26
CA GLU A 42 17.06 9.85 -8.36
C GLU A 42 16.53 8.55 -8.98
N GLU A 43 16.39 8.49 -10.31
CA GLU A 43 16.03 7.25 -11.02
C GLU A 43 17.13 6.21 -10.91
N LEU A 44 18.39 6.62 -11.03
CA LEU A 44 19.55 5.73 -10.87
C LEU A 44 19.63 5.20 -9.43
N LEU A 45 19.51 6.09 -8.44
CA LEU A 45 19.47 5.69 -7.02
C LEU A 45 18.36 4.68 -6.76
N TYR A 46 17.14 4.96 -7.28
CA TYR A 46 16.02 4.05 -7.10
C TYR A 46 16.29 2.70 -7.75
N HIS A 47 16.75 2.68 -8.99
CA HIS A 47 17.04 1.44 -9.72
C HIS A 47 18.12 0.59 -9.06
N ILE A 48 19.21 1.23 -8.57
CA ILE A 48 20.27 0.52 -7.85
C ILE A 48 19.75 -0.01 -6.52
N GLY A 49 18.99 0.80 -5.77
CA GLY A 49 18.37 0.39 -4.50
C GLY A 49 17.45 -0.80 -4.67
N ASP A 50 16.63 -0.79 -5.72
CA ASP A 50 15.70 -1.86 -6.08
C ASP A 50 16.43 -3.18 -6.38
N LEU A 51 17.48 -3.13 -7.20
CA LEU A 51 18.30 -4.28 -7.50
C LEU A 51 19.03 -4.83 -6.26
N GLN A 52 19.57 -3.94 -5.42
CA GLN A 52 20.22 -4.36 -4.17
C GLN A 52 19.26 -5.04 -3.23
N ALA A 53 18.09 -4.42 -2.99
CA ALA A 53 17.12 -4.93 -2.03
C ALA A 53 16.46 -6.23 -2.49
N PHE A 54 15.98 -6.29 -3.74
CA PHE A 54 15.09 -7.35 -4.19
C PHE A 54 15.71 -8.36 -5.14
N SER A 55 16.77 -8.00 -5.87
CA SER A 55 17.46 -8.94 -6.76
C SER A 55 18.67 -9.59 -6.11
N PHE A 56 19.38 -8.87 -5.26
CA PHE A 56 20.58 -9.35 -4.58
C PHE A 56 20.36 -9.68 -3.10
N ASP A 57 19.14 -9.52 -2.60
CA ASP A 57 18.74 -9.79 -1.20
C ASP A 57 19.62 -9.02 -0.18
N ARG A 58 19.95 -7.76 -0.52
CA ARG A 58 20.76 -6.86 0.30
C ARG A 58 19.92 -5.67 0.76
N LEU A 59 18.96 -5.93 1.64
CA LEU A 59 18.01 -4.93 2.11
C LEU A 59 18.68 -3.70 2.72
N ASP A 60 19.72 -3.89 3.54
CA ASP A 60 20.47 -2.78 4.17
C ASP A 60 21.08 -1.85 3.13
N THR A 61 21.69 -2.40 2.09
CA THR A 61 22.27 -1.62 0.99
C THR A 61 21.19 -0.90 0.20
N GLY A 62 20.08 -1.58 -0.10
CA GLY A 62 18.94 -0.96 -0.77
C GLY A 62 18.36 0.23 0.00
N ILE A 63 18.21 0.09 1.33
CA ILE A 63 17.75 1.15 2.23
C ILE A 63 18.62 2.40 2.10
N VAL A 64 19.94 2.25 2.03
CA VAL A 64 20.86 3.40 1.88
C VAL A 64 20.56 4.20 0.60
N TYR A 65 20.36 3.51 -0.54
CA TYR A 65 20.04 4.19 -1.79
C TYR A 65 18.68 4.88 -1.76
N PHE A 66 17.66 4.25 -1.19
CA PHE A 66 16.35 4.89 -1.06
C PHE A 66 16.36 6.10 -0.13
N LYS A 67 17.11 6.05 0.99
CA LYS A 67 17.26 7.20 1.90
C LYS A 67 17.97 8.38 1.21
N ARG A 68 18.96 8.14 0.38
CA ARG A 68 19.63 9.19 -0.39
C ARG A 68 18.68 9.96 -1.31
N ILE A 69 17.62 9.30 -1.85
CA ILE A 69 16.56 9.99 -2.61
C ILE A 69 15.82 10.98 -1.70
N LEU A 70 15.52 10.57 -0.45
CA LEU A 70 14.78 11.42 0.49
C LEU A 70 15.59 12.60 1.01
N GLU A 71 16.91 12.49 1.06
CA GLU A 71 17.81 13.55 1.51
C GLU A 71 18.00 14.66 0.48
N ARG A 72 17.73 14.38 -0.80
CA ARG A 72 18.10 15.27 -1.88
C ARG A 72 16.96 16.18 -2.35
N ASP A 73 15.87 15.62 -2.81
CA ASP A 73 14.80 16.40 -3.44
C ASP A 73 13.41 15.81 -3.15
N SER A 74 12.66 16.51 -2.31
CA SER A 74 11.28 16.14 -1.96
C SER A 74 10.28 16.33 -3.10
N THR A 75 10.66 17.06 -4.16
CA THR A 75 9.80 17.29 -5.34
C THR A 75 9.97 16.22 -6.41
N SER A 76 10.96 15.37 -6.27
CA SER A 76 11.23 14.29 -7.22
C SER A 76 10.07 13.29 -7.27
N LYS A 77 9.71 12.86 -8.48
CA LYS A 77 8.72 11.77 -8.68
C LYS A 77 9.12 10.45 -8.00
N PHE A 78 10.40 10.28 -7.67
CA PHE A 78 10.90 9.09 -6.98
C PHE A 78 10.79 9.20 -5.45
N TYR A 79 10.54 10.39 -4.90
CA TYR A 79 10.42 10.59 -3.46
C TYR A 79 9.27 9.78 -2.85
N PRO A 80 7.99 9.90 -3.31
CA PRO A 80 6.90 9.09 -2.78
C PRO A 80 7.10 7.59 -3.01
N LYS A 81 7.74 7.21 -4.12
CA LYS A 81 8.08 5.83 -4.42
C LYS A 81 9.11 5.27 -3.42
N ALA A 82 10.14 6.05 -3.07
CA ALA A 82 11.15 5.68 -2.08
C ALA A 82 10.53 5.54 -0.67
N LEU A 83 9.64 6.47 -0.26
CA LEU A 83 8.90 6.37 1.01
C LEU A 83 8.08 5.07 1.09
N PHE A 84 7.35 4.75 0.01
CA PHE A 84 6.59 3.51 -0.10
C PHE A 84 7.49 2.28 0.05
N THR A 85 8.57 2.21 -0.73
CA THR A 85 9.50 1.07 -0.73
C THR A 85 10.16 0.88 0.63
N LEU A 86 10.63 1.97 1.27
CA LEU A 86 11.18 1.92 2.63
C LEU A 86 10.17 1.42 3.64
N SER A 87 8.91 1.85 3.55
CA SER A 87 7.86 1.38 4.46
C SER A 87 7.65 -0.12 4.39
N ILE A 88 7.70 -0.70 3.19
CA ILE A 88 7.56 -2.15 2.95
C ILE A 88 8.80 -2.90 3.43
N ILE A 89 10.00 -2.41 3.12
CA ILE A 89 11.24 -3.07 3.57
C ILE A 89 11.32 -3.10 5.10
N TYR A 90 11.02 -1.98 5.78
CA TYR A 90 11.03 -1.94 7.24
C TYR A 90 9.95 -2.82 7.87
N GLU A 91 8.80 -2.98 7.22
CA GLU A 91 7.79 -3.95 7.64
C GLU A 91 8.28 -5.39 7.49
N GLN A 92 8.96 -5.71 6.39
CA GLN A 92 9.52 -7.04 6.13
C GLN A 92 10.61 -7.44 7.14
N ILE A 93 11.48 -6.50 7.55
CA ILE A 93 12.52 -6.77 8.56
C ILE A 93 12.01 -6.67 10.00
N GLY A 94 10.73 -6.35 10.21
CA GLY A 94 10.08 -6.27 11.52
C GLY A 94 10.28 -4.95 12.26
N ASP A 95 10.90 -3.93 11.66
CA ASP A 95 11.03 -2.58 12.24
C ASP A 95 9.74 -1.79 12.02
N THR A 96 8.78 -2.02 12.89
CA THR A 96 7.46 -1.38 12.81
C THR A 96 7.53 0.14 13.05
N ILE A 97 8.53 0.64 13.78
CA ILE A 97 8.68 2.07 14.08
C ILE A 97 9.03 2.83 12.81
N GLU A 98 10.09 2.41 12.12
CA GLU A 98 10.50 3.03 10.85
C GLU A 98 9.46 2.81 9.77
N SER A 99 8.82 1.62 9.67
CA SER A 99 7.73 1.38 8.72
C SER A 99 6.58 2.38 8.90
N VAL A 100 6.09 2.56 10.12
CA VAL A 100 5.01 3.51 10.42
C VAL A 100 5.42 4.95 10.14
N LYS A 101 6.67 5.33 10.41
CA LYS A 101 7.21 6.67 10.11
C LYS A 101 7.12 6.97 8.61
N TYR A 102 7.62 6.08 7.74
CA TYR A 102 7.57 6.29 6.30
C TYR A 102 6.15 6.24 5.73
N LYS A 103 5.27 5.39 6.27
CA LYS A 103 3.84 5.38 5.93
C LYS A 103 3.16 6.72 6.26
N LYS A 104 3.45 7.29 7.43
CA LYS A 104 2.90 8.61 7.84
C LYS A 104 3.41 9.74 6.94
N LEU A 105 4.71 9.77 6.63
CA LEU A 105 5.28 10.77 5.73
C LEU A 105 4.64 10.68 4.34
N LEU A 106 4.46 9.47 3.81
CA LEU A 106 3.79 9.27 2.53
C LEU A 106 2.33 9.76 2.57
N GLN A 107 1.61 9.51 3.66
CA GLN A 107 0.22 9.93 3.82
C GLN A 107 0.09 11.45 3.99
N SER A 108 1.00 12.10 4.73
CA SER A 108 0.94 13.55 4.98
C SER A 108 1.35 14.36 3.75
N ASP A 109 2.44 13.97 3.10
CA ASP A 109 3.06 14.77 2.06
C ASP A 109 2.54 14.44 0.66
N PHE A 110 2.07 13.20 0.47
CA PHE A 110 1.59 12.69 -0.82
C PHE A 110 0.23 11.97 -0.70
N PRO A 111 -0.81 12.61 -0.13
CA PRO A 111 -2.10 11.94 0.17
C PRO A 111 -2.82 11.41 -1.07
N LEU A 112 -2.60 12.01 -2.25
CA LEU A 112 -3.22 11.64 -3.51
C LEU A 112 -2.35 10.73 -4.39
N SER A 113 -1.17 10.31 -3.93
CA SER A 113 -0.32 9.43 -4.72
C SER A 113 -0.90 8.03 -4.81
N ASP A 114 -0.61 7.34 -5.93
CA ASP A 114 -0.99 5.93 -6.10
C ASP A 114 -0.38 5.04 -5.01
N TYR A 115 0.81 5.38 -4.54
CA TYR A 115 1.51 4.66 -3.46
C TYR A 115 0.75 4.76 -2.13
N THR A 116 0.28 5.97 -1.78
CA THR A 116 -0.57 6.19 -0.59
C THR A 116 -1.87 5.42 -0.71
N THR A 117 -2.52 5.56 -1.86
CA THR A 117 -3.76 4.84 -2.14
C THR A 117 -3.56 3.33 -2.03
N HIS A 118 -2.45 2.79 -2.52
CA HIS A 118 -2.15 1.36 -2.48
C HIS A 118 -1.91 0.85 -1.05
N LEU A 119 -1.14 1.59 -0.24
CA LEU A 119 -0.88 1.25 1.16
C LEU A 119 -2.15 1.24 2.01
N PHE A 120 -3.01 2.25 1.84
CA PHE A 120 -4.16 2.45 2.73
C PHE A 120 -5.48 1.90 2.19
N LYS A 121 -5.57 1.53 0.89
CA LYS A 121 -6.72 0.77 0.36
C LYS A 121 -6.85 -0.59 1.05
N GLY A 122 -5.74 -1.26 1.32
CA GLY A 122 -5.72 -2.54 2.04
C GLY A 122 -6.23 -2.39 3.47
N ASP A 123 -5.75 -1.37 4.19
CA ASP A 123 -6.13 -1.11 5.59
C ASP A 123 -7.60 -0.71 5.72
N ASN A 124 -8.10 0.12 4.79
CA ASN A 124 -9.52 0.50 4.80
C ASN A 124 -10.43 -0.69 4.47
N LYS A 125 -10.04 -1.56 3.54
CA LYS A 125 -10.80 -2.76 3.20
C LYS A 125 -10.74 -3.80 4.33
N ALA A 126 -9.57 -4.01 4.92
CA ALA A 126 -9.40 -4.92 6.06
C ALA A 126 -10.11 -4.41 7.32
N LYS A 127 -10.06 -3.10 7.60
CA LYS A 127 -10.77 -2.49 8.72
C LYS A 127 -12.29 -2.54 8.53
N LYS A 128 -12.77 -2.35 7.30
CA LYS A 128 -14.19 -2.48 6.95
C LYS A 128 -14.64 -3.94 7.04
N MET A 129 -13.85 -4.90 6.55
CA MET A 129 -14.13 -6.34 6.69
C MET A 129 -14.16 -6.76 8.16
N ARG A 130 -13.17 -6.34 8.96
CA ARG A 130 -13.15 -6.62 10.41
C ARG A 130 -14.37 -6.05 11.13
N ASN A 131 -14.83 -4.87 10.77
CA ASN A 131 -16.04 -4.29 11.35
C ASN A 131 -17.29 -5.08 10.97
N ILE A 132 -17.42 -5.52 9.73
CA ILE A 132 -18.53 -6.34 9.26
C ILE A 132 -18.51 -7.71 9.91
N ASP A 133 -17.35 -8.37 9.97
CA ASP A 133 -17.18 -9.67 10.63
C ASP A 133 -17.55 -9.59 12.12
N LEU A 134 -17.17 -8.50 12.80
CA LEU A 134 -17.54 -8.27 14.19
C LEU A 134 -19.05 -8.07 14.34
N ILE A 135 -19.70 -7.30 13.47
CA ILE A 135 -21.16 -7.11 13.49
C ILE A 135 -21.86 -8.43 13.22
N PHE A 136 -21.39 -9.22 12.26
CA PHE A 136 -21.94 -10.54 11.94
C PHE A 136 -21.80 -11.51 13.11
N SER A 137 -20.62 -11.63 13.70
CA SER A 137 -20.37 -12.49 14.87
C SER A 137 -21.22 -12.06 16.08
N ASN A 138 -21.41 -10.76 16.29
CA ASN A 138 -22.32 -10.25 17.32
C ASN A 138 -23.78 -10.63 17.03
N ALA A 139 -24.19 -10.53 15.76
CA ALA A 139 -25.54 -10.96 15.34
C ALA A 139 -25.77 -12.45 15.62
N GLU A 140 -24.80 -13.30 15.30
CA GLU A 140 -24.88 -14.75 15.60
C GLU A 140 -24.99 -15.03 17.10
N SER A 141 -24.15 -14.37 17.92
CA SER A 141 -24.17 -14.56 19.38
C SER A 141 -25.50 -14.16 20.02
N LEU A 142 -26.15 -13.13 19.48
CA LEU A 142 -27.45 -12.66 19.94
C LEU A 142 -28.61 -13.60 19.57
N TRP A 143 -28.43 -14.48 18.60
CA TRP A 143 -29.53 -15.32 18.09
C TRP A 143 -30.17 -16.20 19.17
N SER A 144 -29.36 -16.74 20.07
CA SER A 144 -29.84 -17.60 21.17
C SER A 144 -30.54 -16.84 22.28
N THR A 145 -30.21 -15.56 22.49
CA THR A 145 -30.73 -14.76 23.60
C THR A 145 -31.79 -13.75 23.21
N ASN A 146 -31.62 -13.11 22.04
CA ASN A 146 -32.53 -12.07 21.54
C ASN A 146 -32.60 -12.08 20.00
N LYS A 147 -33.50 -12.87 19.48
CA LYS A 147 -33.70 -13.06 18.02
C LYS A 147 -33.97 -11.73 17.30
N GLN A 148 -34.75 -10.82 17.89
CA GLN A 148 -35.06 -9.53 17.25
C GLN A 148 -33.83 -8.62 17.14
N SER A 149 -33.02 -8.55 18.18
CA SER A 149 -31.74 -7.80 18.14
C SER A 149 -30.75 -8.43 17.16
N SER A 150 -30.64 -9.75 17.14
CA SER A 150 -29.81 -10.48 16.17
C SER A 150 -30.21 -10.14 14.72
N MET A 151 -31.51 -10.21 14.40
CA MET A 151 -32.01 -9.86 13.06
C MET A 151 -31.69 -8.40 12.67
N ASN A 152 -31.72 -7.47 13.64
CA ASN A 152 -31.36 -6.08 13.38
C ASN A 152 -29.86 -5.92 13.07
N GLU A 153 -28.98 -6.65 13.78
CA GLU A 153 -27.56 -6.65 13.50
C GLU A 153 -27.25 -7.30 12.12
N PHE A 154 -27.92 -8.40 11.73
CA PHE A 154 -27.77 -8.94 10.36
C PHE A 154 -28.20 -7.94 9.28
N LYS A 155 -29.31 -7.20 9.48
CA LYS A 155 -29.72 -6.12 8.57
C LYS A 155 -28.68 -5.01 8.48
N LYS A 156 -27.99 -4.71 9.58
CA LYS A 156 -26.90 -3.72 9.62
C LYS A 156 -25.69 -4.20 8.83
N VAL A 157 -25.33 -5.49 8.89
CA VAL A 157 -24.28 -6.09 8.06
C VAL A 157 -24.56 -5.80 6.57
N ILE A 158 -25.74 -6.12 6.07
CA ILE A 158 -26.13 -5.92 4.66
C ILE A 158 -26.03 -4.44 4.26
N LYS A 159 -26.42 -3.51 5.14
CA LYS A 159 -26.33 -2.07 4.88
C LYS A 159 -24.90 -1.53 4.89
N THR A 160 -23.99 -2.18 5.62
CA THR A 160 -22.61 -1.71 5.77
C THR A 160 -21.79 -1.99 4.51
N ASP A 161 -21.98 -3.13 3.87
CA ASP A 161 -21.32 -3.50 2.61
C ASP A 161 -22.13 -4.53 1.84
N SER A 162 -22.97 -4.05 0.93
CA SER A 162 -23.87 -4.91 0.17
C SER A 162 -23.19 -5.89 -0.80
N LEU A 163 -21.89 -5.69 -1.08
CA LEU A 163 -21.15 -6.53 -2.04
C LEU A 163 -20.24 -7.57 -1.37
N SER A 164 -20.30 -7.70 -0.03
CA SER A 164 -19.46 -8.65 0.68
C SER A 164 -20.12 -10.02 0.80
N GLU A 165 -19.31 -11.07 0.81
CA GLU A 165 -19.77 -12.44 1.09
C GLU A 165 -20.47 -12.55 2.46
N VAL A 166 -20.03 -11.75 3.44
CA VAL A 166 -20.63 -11.69 4.77
C VAL A 166 -22.05 -11.14 4.71
N SER A 167 -22.30 -10.16 3.84
CA SER A 167 -23.64 -9.61 3.61
C SER A 167 -24.54 -10.62 2.88
N ALA A 168 -24.00 -11.39 1.95
CA ALA A 168 -24.74 -12.48 1.32
C ALA A 168 -25.13 -13.55 2.36
N ALA A 169 -24.23 -13.94 3.25
CA ALA A 169 -24.51 -14.85 4.35
C ALA A 169 -25.61 -14.31 5.29
N ALA A 170 -25.54 -13.01 5.64
CA ALA A 170 -26.53 -12.34 6.46
C ALA A 170 -27.92 -12.31 5.79
N ALA A 171 -27.96 -12.02 4.47
CA ALA A 171 -29.21 -12.01 3.70
C ALA A 171 -29.82 -13.41 3.61
N TYR A 172 -28.99 -14.42 3.32
CA TYR A 172 -29.46 -15.82 3.32
C TYR A 172 -30.04 -16.22 4.69
N PHE A 173 -29.33 -15.92 5.77
CA PHE A 173 -29.79 -16.19 7.13
C PHE A 173 -31.15 -15.52 7.42
N LEU A 174 -31.29 -14.23 7.09
CA LEU A 174 -32.54 -13.51 7.29
C LEU A 174 -33.69 -14.08 6.45
N GLY A 175 -33.44 -14.41 5.18
CA GLY A 175 -34.39 -15.06 4.30
C GLY A 175 -34.87 -16.37 4.90
N TYR A 176 -33.94 -17.23 5.31
CA TYR A 176 -34.26 -18.52 5.93
C TYR A 176 -35.06 -18.35 7.23
N GLN A 177 -34.71 -17.42 8.10
CA GLN A 177 -35.43 -17.20 9.35
C GLN A 177 -36.88 -16.68 9.11
N TYR A 178 -37.03 -15.78 8.13
CA TYR A 178 -38.39 -15.32 7.76
C TYR A 178 -39.24 -16.41 7.14
N ASP A 179 -38.66 -17.32 6.36
CA ASP A 179 -39.33 -18.41 5.72
C ASP A 179 -39.76 -19.49 6.74
N TYR A 180 -38.79 -20.02 7.49
CA TYR A 180 -39.02 -21.23 8.33
C TYR A 180 -39.36 -20.92 9.78
N THR A 181 -38.90 -19.83 10.35
CA THR A 181 -39.10 -19.53 11.79
C THR A 181 -40.27 -18.59 12.01
N PHE A 182 -40.37 -17.53 11.21
CA PHE A 182 -41.42 -16.51 11.38
C PHE A 182 -42.59 -16.67 10.41
N ILE A 183 -42.47 -17.51 9.40
CA ILE A 183 -43.48 -17.81 8.37
C ILE A 183 -43.99 -16.52 7.73
N LYS A 184 -43.05 -15.62 7.32
CA LYS A 184 -43.31 -14.35 6.65
C LYS A 184 -42.73 -14.37 5.24
N LEU A 185 -43.44 -15.01 4.31
CA LEU A 185 -43.00 -15.31 2.95
C LEU A 185 -42.58 -14.05 2.18
N ASP A 186 -43.31 -12.94 2.29
CA ASP A 186 -42.99 -11.70 1.62
C ASP A 186 -41.64 -11.14 2.08
N SER A 187 -41.32 -11.30 3.39
CA SER A 187 -40.05 -10.86 3.95
C SER A 187 -38.89 -11.79 3.54
N ALA A 188 -39.17 -13.09 3.47
CA ALA A 188 -38.20 -14.07 3.00
C ALA A 188 -37.86 -13.84 1.53
N LEU A 189 -38.88 -13.67 0.68
CA LEU A 189 -38.69 -13.41 -0.75
C LEU A 189 -37.82 -12.18 -1.03
N LYS A 190 -37.99 -11.11 -0.26
CA LYS A 190 -37.20 -9.91 -0.37
C LYS A 190 -35.66 -10.17 -0.20
N TYR A 191 -35.29 -11.04 0.74
CA TYR A 191 -33.90 -11.38 0.97
C TYR A 191 -33.35 -12.38 -0.04
N TYR A 192 -34.17 -13.30 -0.52
CA TYR A 192 -33.77 -14.23 -1.58
C TYR A 192 -33.58 -13.48 -2.92
N GLN A 193 -34.47 -12.55 -3.26
CA GLN A 193 -34.28 -11.68 -4.44
C GLN A 193 -33.01 -10.83 -4.34
N TRP A 194 -32.70 -10.30 -3.15
CA TRP A 194 -31.49 -9.54 -2.93
C TRP A 194 -30.21 -10.36 -3.19
N LEU A 195 -30.28 -11.69 -3.06
CA LEU A 195 -29.15 -12.58 -3.34
C LEU A 195 -28.98 -12.88 -4.84
N ASP A 196 -30.03 -12.71 -5.63
CA ASP A 196 -30.02 -12.95 -7.07
C ASP A 196 -29.56 -11.71 -7.87
N ASP A 197 -29.65 -10.50 -7.28
CA ASP A 197 -29.21 -9.22 -7.86
C ASP A 197 -27.70 -8.99 -7.67
#